data_600435c30879562e2bccc342fac2ffe2
#
_entry.id   600435c30879562e2bccc342fac2ffe2
#
_cell.length_a   1.000
_cell.length_b   1.000
_cell.length_c   1.000
_cell.angle_alpha   90.00
_cell.angle_beta   90.00
_cell.angle_gamma   90.00
#
_symmetry.space_group_name_H-M   'P 1'
#
loop_
_entity.id
_entity.type
_entity.pdbx_description
1 polymer ?
#
loop_
_entity_poly.entity_id
_entity_poly.type
_entity_poly.pdbx_seq_one_letter_code
_entity_poly.pdbx_strand_id
1 'polypeptide(L)'
;MKKRVVTYAIAAAMAMSLVMTASVSAAEEDKNVVKMQTSQAPEHGTLSAPNENLLTGIADLSDGAIGKRPVAVMVNNVEDALPQLGIGEADIIFEIPVEGDLTRFMALYGDYTAVPQVCSVRSCRDYFPALSEGFDAFYVNWGIDDNIGYYLGLLDLDQFEGMENTGGLFGRNQSRLDAGYSLEHTGYFDGPSLPATAEALGMRTDIEADKKDAAFLFAGVDEKVKPAEKDCKTVNIDFGQATATLTYDEATGTYLKQINGHAQVDGNTNEQLAFTNVFVLETDISVRDEVGHKDVDWDGRDGAIGYYISNGGMQKITWEKLENNEQSRMHFYDMNGNELKINRGKSYIAVNYKNQATFQ
;
A
#
# COMPACT_ATOMS: atom_id res chain seq x y z
N MET A 1 39.86 -25.91 -31.85
CA MET A 1 38.76 -25.24 -31.12
C MET A 1 39.18 -23.83 -30.81
N LYS A 2 38.73 -22.85 -31.59
CA LYS A 2 39.14 -21.43 -31.47
C LYS A 2 38.06 -20.65 -30.74
N LYS A 3 38.42 -20.07 -29.59
CA LYS A 3 37.60 -19.10 -28.87
C LYS A 3 37.60 -17.76 -29.63
N ARG A 4 36.43 -17.24 -29.96
CA ARG A 4 36.27 -15.87 -30.46
C ARG A 4 35.95 -14.95 -29.28
N VAL A 5 36.83 -14.01 -29.05
CA VAL A 5 36.61 -12.86 -28.15
C VAL A 5 35.94 -11.78 -29.00
N VAL A 6 34.80 -11.29 -28.55
CA VAL A 6 34.13 -10.15 -29.16
C VAL A 6 34.35 -8.94 -28.24
N THR A 7 35.12 -7.98 -28.77
CA THR A 7 35.40 -6.70 -28.09
C THR A 7 34.33 -5.70 -28.54
N TYR A 8 33.58 -5.13 -27.62
CA TYR A 8 32.68 -4.00 -27.89
C TYR A 8 33.46 -2.69 -27.65
N ALA A 9 33.56 -1.90 -28.70
CA ALA A 9 34.10 -0.54 -28.63
C ALA A 9 33.00 0.44 -28.24
N ILE A 10 33.21 1.23 -27.18
CA ILE A 10 32.36 2.33 -26.77
C ILE A 10 32.71 3.53 -27.65
N ALA A 11 31.78 4.01 -28.46
CA ALA A 11 31.87 5.26 -29.17
C ALA A 11 31.10 6.34 -28.44
N ALA A 12 31.81 7.30 -27.85
CA ALA A 12 31.22 8.51 -27.30
C ALA A 12 30.87 9.46 -28.47
N ALA A 13 29.56 9.81 -28.60
CA ALA A 13 29.14 10.85 -29.52
C ALA A 13 28.68 12.09 -28.71
N MET A 14 29.48 13.17 -28.83
CA MET A 14 29.06 14.53 -28.46
C MET A 14 28.04 15.01 -29.50
N ALA A 15 26.85 15.38 -29.06
CA ALA A 15 25.90 16.09 -29.92
C ALA A 15 25.82 17.55 -29.50
N MET A 16 26.21 18.44 -30.43
CA MET A 16 26.03 19.89 -30.36
C MET A 16 24.56 20.24 -30.48
N SER A 17 24.08 21.10 -29.59
CA SER A 17 22.77 21.71 -29.60
C SER A 17 22.63 22.70 -30.75
N LEU A 18 21.73 22.43 -31.69
CA LEU A 18 21.24 23.40 -32.67
C LEU A 18 19.91 23.97 -32.19
N VAL A 19 19.89 25.27 -31.85
CA VAL A 19 18.65 26.00 -31.57
C VAL A 19 17.92 26.26 -32.88
N MET A 20 16.80 25.61 -33.09
CA MET A 20 15.81 26.01 -34.10
C MET A 20 14.61 26.65 -33.43
N THR A 21 14.45 27.94 -33.61
CA THR A 21 13.20 28.65 -33.30
C THR A 21 12.17 28.33 -34.36
N ALA A 22 11.22 27.47 -34.04
CA ALA A 22 9.98 27.29 -34.79
C ALA A 22 8.83 28.01 -34.08
N SER A 23 8.29 29.02 -34.73
CA SER A 23 7.03 29.67 -34.33
C SER A 23 5.88 28.68 -34.53
N VAL A 24 5.30 28.18 -33.45
CA VAL A 24 4.10 27.36 -33.47
C VAL A 24 2.88 28.21 -33.11
N SER A 25 1.93 28.20 -34.00
CA SER A 25 0.56 28.72 -33.89
C SER A 25 -0.09 28.14 -32.62
N ALA A 26 -0.77 29.03 -31.87
CA ALA A 26 -1.53 28.65 -30.67
C ALA A 26 -2.67 27.71 -31.06
N ALA A 27 -2.55 26.43 -30.68
CA ALA A 27 -3.66 25.55 -30.45
C ALA A 27 -4.07 25.69 -28.97
N GLU A 28 -5.36 25.76 -28.71
CA GLU A 28 -5.92 25.83 -27.36
C GLU A 28 -5.37 24.66 -26.53
N GLU A 29 -4.54 25.00 -25.53
CA GLU A 29 -4.07 24.04 -24.54
C GLU A 29 -5.26 23.62 -23.69
N ASP A 30 -5.52 22.32 -23.66
CA ASP A 30 -6.43 21.70 -22.71
C ASP A 30 -5.88 21.94 -21.27
N LYS A 31 -6.55 22.81 -20.52
CA LYS A 31 -6.06 23.33 -19.23
C LYS A 31 -6.06 22.33 -18.09
N ASN A 32 -6.26 21.05 -18.38
CA ASN A 32 -6.37 19.99 -17.38
C ASN A 32 -5.19 19.01 -17.32
N VAL A 33 -4.15 19.21 -18.12
CA VAL A 33 -2.93 18.39 -17.99
C VAL A 33 -1.97 19.06 -17.01
N VAL A 34 -1.97 18.62 -15.77
CA VAL A 34 -0.90 18.96 -14.81
C VAL A 34 0.37 18.30 -15.31
N LYS A 35 1.30 19.10 -15.86
CA LYS A 35 2.64 18.60 -16.18
C LYS A 35 3.30 18.20 -14.87
N MET A 36 3.40 16.90 -14.62
CA MET A 36 4.28 16.38 -13.55
C MET A 36 5.71 16.83 -13.84
N GLN A 37 6.28 17.55 -12.90
CA GLN A 37 7.70 17.89 -12.98
C GLN A 37 8.47 16.61 -12.68
N THR A 38 9.21 16.08 -13.65
CA THR A 38 10.25 15.08 -13.43
C THR A 38 11.40 15.73 -12.67
N SER A 39 11.22 16.01 -11.40
CA SER A 39 12.25 16.58 -10.54
C SER A 39 12.36 15.71 -9.30
N GLN A 40 13.60 15.49 -8.90
CA GLN A 40 14.06 14.91 -7.63
C GLN A 40 12.94 14.37 -6.73
N ALA A 41 13.05 13.10 -6.30
CA ALA A 41 12.15 12.55 -5.31
C ALA A 41 11.93 13.57 -4.19
N PRO A 42 10.67 13.86 -3.80
CA PRO A 42 10.38 14.79 -2.74
C PRO A 42 11.18 14.42 -1.49
N GLU A 43 11.71 15.41 -0.79
CA GLU A 43 12.33 15.18 0.51
C GLU A 43 11.20 14.83 1.49
N HIS A 44 11.07 13.55 1.84
CA HIS A 44 10.20 13.14 2.93
C HIS A 44 10.65 13.80 4.23
N GLY A 45 9.71 14.19 5.06
CA GLY A 45 10.00 14.94 6.28
C GLY A 45 10.96 14.20 7.21
N THR A 46 11.85 14.95 7.86
CA THR A 46 12.69 14.41 8.92
C THR A 46 11.83 13.86 10.04
N LEU A 47 12.19 12.69 10.58
CA LEU A 47 11.50 12.11 11.73
C LEU A 47 11.52 13.10 12.91
N SER A 48 10.40 13.25 13.58
CA SER A 48 10.24 14.15 14.74
C SER A 48 10.78 13.52 16.03
N ALA A 49 10.91 12.19 16.08
CA ALA A 49 11.44 11.44 17.21
C ALA A 49 12.17 10.18 16.71
N PRO A 50 13.16 9.65 17.47
CA PRO A 50 13.89 8.44 17.08
C PRO A 50 13.01 7.21 16.87
N ASN A 51 11.93 7.09 17.65
CA ASN A 51 10.96 5.99 17.60
C ASN A 51 9.70 6.34 16.80
N GLU A 52 9.78 7.30 15.88
CA GLU A 52 8.65 7.62 15.01
C GLU A 52 8.43 6.46 14.03
N ASN A 53 7.19 5.99 13.97
CA ASN A 53 6.75 4.98 13.01
C ASN A 53 6.67 5.60 11.62
N LEU A 54 7.44 5.07 10.69
CA LEU A 54 7.58 5.58 9.33
C LEU A 54 6.26 5.58 8.56
N LEU A 55 5.31 4.71 8.94
CA LEU A 55 4.02 4.52 8.27
C LEU A 55 2.93 5.47 8.78
N THR A 56 3.03 5.94 10.03
CA THR A 56 2.00 6.75 10.69
C THR A 56 2.47 8.14 11.11
N GLY A 57 3.79 8.35 11.21
CA GLY A 57 4.35 9.56 11.80
C GLY A 57 4.16 9.65 13.33
N ILE A 58 3.68 8.62 14.02
CA ILE A 58 3.50 8.59 15.47
C ILE A 58 4.74 7.99 16.13
N ALA A 59 5.15 8.54 17.27
CA ALA A 59 6.31 8.06 18.02
C ALA A 59 5.90 6.90 18.94
N ASP A 60 5.65 5.73 18.38
CA ASP A 60 5.12 4.54 19.04
C ASP A 60 5.90 3.24 18.77
N LEU A 61 6.95 3.29 17.95
CA LEU A 61 7.79 2.10 17.75
C LEU A 61 8.45 1.67 19.04
N SER A 62 8.48 0.35 19.27
CA SER A 62 9.31 -0.25 20.30
C SER A 62 10.81 -0.07 19.99
N ASP A 63 11.67 -0.10 21.01
CA ASP A 63 13.12 0.05 20.83
C ASP A 63 13.69 -0.96 19.84
N GLY A 64 13.11 -2.17 19.78
CA GLY A 64 13.53 -3.23 18.87
C GLY A 64 13.14 -3.02 17.41
N ALA A 65 12.21 -2.10 17.14
CA ALA A 65 11.70 -1.81 15.80
C ALA A 65 12.32 -0.55 15.18
N ILE A 66 13.06 0.24 15.93
CA ILE A 66 13.69 1.47 15.41
C ILE A 66 14.68 1.12 14.31
N GLY A 67 14.46 1.72 13.12
CA GLY A 67 15.31 1.47 11.96
C GLY A 67 15.17 0.08 11.34
N LYS A 68 14.09 -0.64 11.67
CA LYS A 68 13.79 -1.96 11.14
C LYS A 68 12.73 -1.89 10.03
N ARG A 69 12.67 -2.97 9.27
CA ARG A 69 11.72 -3.15 8.17
C ARG A 69 10.30 -3.33 8.68
N PRO A 70 9.29 -2.73 8.05
CA PRO A 70 7.90 -3.05 8.31
C PRO A 70 7.53 -4.45 7.77
N VAL A 71 6.30 -4.87 8.04
CA VAL A 71 5.75 -6.15 7.58
C VAL A 71 4.47 -5.90 6.81
N ALA A 72 4.36 -6.45 5.61
CA ALA A 72 3.19 -6.40 4.74
C ALA A 72 2.52 -7.79 4.70
N VAL A 73 1.30 -7.90 5.20
CA VAL A 73 0.57 -9.18 5.27
C VAL A 73 -0.63 -9.15 4.35
N MET A 74 -0.75 -10.16 3.48
CA MET A 74 -1.92 -10.34 2.64
C MET A 74 -3.08 -10.92 3.43
N VAL A 75 -4.19 -10.18 3.55
CA VAL A 75 -5.34 -10.57 4.38
C VAL A 75 -6.61 -10.67 3.56
N ASN A 76 -7.39 -11.72 3.83
CA ASN A 76 -8.67 -11.96 3.19
C ASN A 76 -9.68 -10.87 3.56
N ASN A 77 -10.48 -10.44 2.57
CA ASN A 77 -11.53 -9.44 2.80
C ASN A 77 -12.88 -9.85 2.20
N VAL A 78 -13.12 -11.15 2.09
CA VAL A 78 -14.45 -11.66 1.72
C VAL A 78 -15.32 -11.82 2.98
N GLU A 79 -16.63 -11.69 2.83
CA GLU A 79 -17.58 -11.70 3.92
C GLU A 79 -17.50 -12.98 4.76
N ASP A 80 -17.36 -14.14 4.12
CA ASP A 80 -17.23 -15.44 4.78
C ASP A 80 -15.96 -15.61 5.63
N ALA A 81 -14.99 -14.70 5.49
CA ALA A 81 -13.74 -14.70 6.26
C ALA A 81 -13.76 -13.74 7.46
N LEU A 82 -14.82 -12.96 7.62
CA LEU A 82 -14.92 -11.98 8.69
C LEU A 82 -15.28 -12.62 10.05
N PRO A 83 -14.90 -11.97 11.16
CA PRO A 83 -13.96 -10.85 11.25
C PRO A 83 -12.53 -11.29 11.01
N GLN A 84 -11.68 -10.41 10.46
CA GLN A 84 -10.24 -10.66 10.42
C GLN A 84 -9.65 -10.59 11.83
N LEU A 85 -8.53 -11.26 12.07
CA LEU A 85 -7.81 -11.21 13.36
C LEU A 85 -6.48 -10.50 13.19
N GLY A 86 -6.18 -9.56 14.08
CA GLY A 86 -4.94 -8.79 14.09
C GLY A 86 -4.88 -7.64 13.08
N ILE A 87 -5.96 -7.36 12.38
CA ILE A 87 -6.02 -6.33 11.35
C ILE A 87 -6.13 -4.92 11.95
N GLY A 88 -6.67 -4.79 13.16
CA GLY A 88 -6.80 -3.53 13.88
C GLY A 88 -5.47 -2.91 14.28
N GLU A 89 -4.41 -3.70 14.36
CA GLU A 89 -3.05 -3.25 14.68
C GLU A 89 -2.31 -2.66 13.47
N ALA A 90 -2.78 -2.91 12.25
CA ALA A 90 -2.14 -2.40 11.04
C ALA A 90 -2.10 -0.86 11.00
N ASP A 91 -0.98 -0.32 10.51
CA ASP A 91 -0.73 1.11 10.35
C ASP A 91 -1.28 1.64 9.02
N ILE A 92 -1.10 0.84 7.96
CA ILE A 92 -1.66 1.12 6.63
C ILE A 92 -2.41 -0.12 6.15
N ILE A 93 -3.60 0.08 5.59
CA ILE A 93 -4.33 -0.96 4.87
C ILE A 93 -4.55 -0.51 3.43
N PHE A 94 -3.97 -1.25 2.49
CA PHE A 94 -4.38 -1.19 1.09
C PHE A 94 -5.56 -2.13 0.87
N GLU A 95 -6.61 -1.66 0.21
CA GLU A 95 -7.71 -2.48 -0.28
C GLU A 95 -7.78 -2.37 -1.80
N ILE A 96 -7.65 -3.51 -2.49
CA ILE A 96 -7.55 -3.56 -3.95
C ILE A 96 -8.42 -4.71 -4.48
N PRO A 97 -9.15 -4.52 -5.60
CA PRO A 97 -9.88 -5.61 -6.26
C PRO A 97 -8.95 -6.75 -6.68
N VAL A 98 -9.44 -7.95 -6.49
CA VAL A 98 -8.82 -9.19 -6.96
C VAL A 98 -9.79 -9.92 -7.91
N GLU A 99 -9.63 -11.21 -8.10
CA GLU A 99 -10.52 -12.01 -8.96
C GLU A 99 -12.00 -11.85 -8.58
N GLY A 100 -12.87 -11.77 -9.59
CA GLY A 100 -14.32 -11.68 -9.41
C GLY A 100 -14.81 -10.42 -8.72
N ASP A 101 -14.02 -9.33 -8.71
CA ASP A 101 -14.32 -8.06 -8.01
C ASP A 101 -14.49 -8.20 -6.48
N LEU A 102 -14.00 -9.29 -5.91
CA LEU A 102 -13.70 -9.38 -4.49
C LEU A 102 -12.53 -8.46 -4.16
N THR A 103 -12.35 -8.08 -2.91
CA THR A 103 -11.19 -7.31 -2.48
C THR A 103 -10.27 -8.13 -1.58
N ARG A 104 -9.03 -7.68 -1.49
CA ARG A 104 -8.03 -8.20 -0.57
C ARG A 104 -7.31 -7.04 0.11
N PHE A 105 -6.90 -7.25 1.36
CA PHE A 105 -6.06 -6.30 2.06
C PHE A 105 -4.58 -6.67 1.94
N MET A 106 -3.74 -5.66 1.80
CA MET A 106 -2.37 -5.69 2.24
C MET A 106 -2.26 -4.80 3.47
N ALA A 107 -2.02 -5.42 4.62
CA ALA A 107 -1.91 -4.76 5.91
C ALA A 107 -0.44 -4.56 6.26
N LEU A 108 -0.01 -3.30 6.45
CA LEU A 108 1.36 -2.97 6.85
C LEU A 108 1.44 -2.66 8.34
N TYR A 109 2.46 -3.19 8.97
CA TYR A 109 2.79 -3.01 10.39
C TYR A 109 4.19 -2.42 10.48
N GLY A 110 4.34 -1.24 11.05
CA GLY A 110 5.62 -0.54 11.17
C GLY A 110 6.54 -1.14 12.23
N ASP A 111 5.96 -1.65 13.32
CA ASP A 111 6.70 -2.36 14.35
C ASP A 111 6.72 -3.88 14.08
N TYR A 112 7.80 -4.37 13.43
CA TYR A 112 7.92 -5.78 13.11
C TYR A 112 8.02 -6.71 14.32
N THR A 113 8.32 -6.16 15.52
CA THR A 113 8.41 -6.92 16.76
C THR A 113 7.07 -7.08 17.46
N ALA A 114 6.06 -6.29 17.05
CA ALA A 114 4.74 -6.25 17.66
C ALA A 114 3.63 -6.73 16.70
N VAL A 115 3.96 -7.32 15.55
CA VAL A 115 2.97 -7.88 14.64
C VAL A 115 2.17 -8.98 15.34
N PRO A 116 0.83 -8.88 15.39
CA PRO A 116 0.01 -9.90 16.03
C PRO A 116 -0.05 -11.19 15.21
N GLN A 117 -0.74 -12.20 15.74
CA GLN A 117 -1.18 -13.30 14.87
C GLN A 117 -2.26 -12.77 13.92
N VAL A 118 -1.98 -12.82 12.61
CA VAL A 118 -2.89 -12.32 11.57
C VAL A 118 -3.63 -13.48 10.90
N CYS A 119 -4.95 -13.42 10.85
CA CYS A 119 -5.83 -14.40 10.20
C CYS A 119 -7.02 -13.70 9.50
N SER A 120 -7.38 -14.09 8.29
CA SER A 120 -6.85 -15.16 7.46
C SER A 120 -5.91 -14.60 6.41
N VAL A 121 -4.71 -15.19 6.31
CA VAL A 121 -3.73 -14.83 5.29
C VAL A 121 -4.15 -15.41 3.93
N ARG A 122 -3.86 -14.66 2.85
CA ARG A 122 -4.28 -15.02 1.48
C ARG A 122 -3.17 -14.87 0.45
N SER A 123 -3.51 -15.29 -0.77
CA SER A 123 -2.57 -15.36 -1.88
C SER A 123 -2.14 -13.97 -2.35
N CYS A 124 -0.92 -13.92 -2.83
CA CYS A 124 -0.32 -12.80 -3.52
C CYS A 124 -1.01 -12.54 -4.87
N ARG A 125 -1.02 -11.26 -5.29
CA ARG A 125 -1.22 -10.77 -6.66
C ARG A 125 -0.10 -9.79 -6.95
N ASP A 126 0.35 -9.70 -8.20
CA ASP A 126 1.56 -8.97 -8.63
C ASP A 126 1.66 -7.51 -8.15
N TYR A 127 0.56 -6.79 -8.15
CA TYR A 127 0.54 -5.39 -7.69
C TYR A 127 0.78 -5.20 -6.18
N PHE A 128 0.50 -6.20 -5.33
CA PHE A 128 0.77 -6.06 -3.90
C PHE A 128 2.25 -6.08 -3.54
N PRO A 129 3.09 -7.03 -4.04
CA PRO A 129 4.54 -6.93 -3.85
C PRO A 129 5.11 -5.65 -4.44
N ALA A 130 4.65 -5.23 -5.63
CA ALA A 130 5.07 -3.98 -6.24
C ALA A 130 4.81 -2.76 -5.33
N LEU A 131 3.70 -2.75 -4.59
CA LEU A 131 3.42 -1.71 -3.60
C LEU A 131 4.25 -1.88 -2.32
N SER A 132 4.47 -3.11 -1.84
CA SER A 132 5.19 -3.39 -0.59
C SER A 132 6.67 -3.07 -0.68
N GLU A 133 7.30 -3.28 -1.85
CA GLU A 133 8.72 -2.96 -2.10
C GLU A 133 9.05 -1.48 -1.84
N GLY A 134 8.10 -0.57 -2.10
CA GLY A 134 8.25 0.84 -1.78
C GLY A 134 8.45 1.13 -0.28
N PHE A 135 8.09 0.21 0.59
CA PHE A 135 8.26 0.29 2.04
C PHE A 135 9.42 -0.56 2.55
N ASP A 136 10.11 -1.31 1.68
CA ASP A 136 11.13 -2.29 2.07
C ASP A 136 10.58 -3.32 3.09
N ALA A 137 9.30 -3.73 2.94
CA ALA A 137 8.62 -4.59 3.89
C ALA A 137 9.00 -6.07 3.73
N PHE A 138 9.01 -6.83 4.83
CA PHE A 138 8.83 -8.28 4.74
C PHE A 138 7.45 -8.58 4.17
N TYR A 139 7.38 -9.40 3.14
CA TYR A 139 6.12 -9.71 2.47
C TYR A 139 5.57 -11.07 2.90
N VAL A 140 4.33 -11.10 3.39
CA VAL A 140 3.69 -12.30 3.95
C VAL A 140 2.43 -12.63 3.16
N ASN A 141 2.36 -13.84 2.60
CA ASN A 141 1.20 -14.32 1.86
C ASN A 141 1.03 -15.83 2.01
N TRP A 142 -0.11 -16.35 1.58
CA TRP A 142 -0.37 -17.79 1.53
C TRP A 142 -0.90 -18.19 0.15
N GLY A 143 -0.02 -18.70 -0.69
CA GLY A 143 -0.26 -19.00 -2.09
C GLY A 143 0.05 -17.81 -3.02
N ILE A 144 0.32 -18.14 -4.27
CA ILE A 144 0.57 -17.19 -5.35
C ILE A 144 -0.35 -17.50 -6.53
N ASP A 145 -0.51 -16.54 -7.42
CA ASP A 145 -1.06 -16.78 -8.75
C ASP A 145 0.02 -17.50 -9.60
N ASP A 146 -0.33 -18.62 -10.21
CA ASP A 146 0.61 -19.43 -11.01
C ASP A 146 1.29 -18.65 -12.15
N ASN A 147 0.65 -17.57 -12.61
CA ASN A 147 1.16 -16.77 -13.73
C ASN A 147 2.20 -15.72 -13.32
N ILE A 148 2.35 -15.40 -12.02
CA ILE A 148 3.26 -14.35 -11.55
C ILE A 148 4.56 -14.86 -10.92
N GLY A 149 4.75 -16.17 -10.84
CA GLY A 149 5.96 -16.77 -10.21
C GLY A 149 7.26 -16.27 -10.82
N TYR A 150 7.31 -16.08 -12.15
CA TYR A 150 8.48 -15.51 -12.82
C TYR A 150 8.72 -14.05 -12.40
N TYR A 151 7.66 -13.23 -12.34
CA TYR A 151 7.76 -11.85 -11.93
C TYR A 151 8.24 -11.73 -10.48
N LEU A 152 7.68 -12.52 -9.56
CA LEU A 152 8.13 -12.54 -8.16
C LEU A 152 9.61 -12.90 -8.03
N GLY A 153 10.11 -13.81 -8.88
CA GLY A 153 11.53 -14.16 -8.91
C GLY A 153 12.46 -13.07 -9.44
N LEU A 154 11.93 -12.00 -10.02
CA LEU A 154 12.70 -10.82 -10.44
C LEU A 154 12.78 -9.73 -9.36
N LEU A 155 11.87 -9.79 -8.38
CA LEU A 155 11.87 -8.87 -7.25
C LEU A 155 12.90 -9.31 -6.20
N ASP A 156 13.50 -8.35 -5.53
CA ASP A 156 14.36 -8.60 -4.33
C ASP A 156 13.48 -8.69 -3.07
N LEU A 157 12.48 -9.57 -3.14
CA LEU A 157 11.41 -9.68 -2.17
C LEU A 157 11.76 -10.69 -1.07
N ASP A 158 11.96 -10.22 0.16
CA ASP A 158 12.02 -11.09 1.34
C ASP A 158 10.62 -11.58 1.71
N GLN A 159 10.28 -12.78 1.25
CA GLN A 159 8.93 -13.35 1.31
C GLN A 159 8.82 -14.45 2.37
N PHE A 160 7.76 -14.38 3.18
CA PHE A 160 7.26 -15.50 3.98
C PHE A 160 6.01 -16.07 3.32
N GLU A 161 6.10 -17.31 2.84
CA GLU A 161 5.06 -17.93 2.02
C GLU A 161 4.46 -19.14 2.76
N GLY A 162 3.11 -19.15 2.87
CA GLY A 162 2.38 -20.10 3.69
C GLY A 162 2.24 -21.51 3.11
N MET A 163 2.29 -21.70 1.76
CA MET A 163 2.25 -23.03 1.17
C MET A 163 3.54 -23.82 1.45
N GLU A 164 4.66 -23.10 1.49
CA GLU A 164 5.97 -23.64 1.86
C GLU A 164 6.21 -23.62 3.37
N ASN A 165 5.34 -22.93 4.11
CA ASN A 165 5.46 -22.68 5.54
C ASN A 165 6.83 -22.11 5.92
N THR A 166 7.24 -21.05 5.21
CA THR A 166 8.54 -20.40 5.40
C THR A 166 8.77 -20.05 6.86
N GLY A 167 9.86 -20.55 7.44
CA GLY A 167 10.22 -20.35 8.83
C GLY A 167 9.29 -20.99 9.85
N GLY A 168 8.29 -21.78 9.45
CA GLY A 168 7.33 -22.40 10.35
C GLY A 168 6.30 -21.42 10.95
N LEU A 169 6.13 -20.25 10.32
CA LEU A 169 5.27 -19.16 10.84
C LEU A 169 3.79 -19.30 10.49
N PHE A 170 3.39 -20.36 9.81
CA PHE A 170 2.03 -20.51 9.33
C PHE A 170 1.33 -21.71 9.95
N GLY A 171 0.03 -21.58 10.17
CA GLY A 171 -0.80 -22.64 10.70
C GLY A 171 -2.28 -22.41 10.41
N ARG A 172 -3.12 -23.29 10.96
CA ARG A 172 -4.58 -23.17 10.86
C ARG A 172 -5.19 -22.77 12.19
N ASN A 173 -6.00 -21.74 12.19
CA ASN A 173 -6.69 -21.28 13.38
C ASN A 173 -7.76 -22.29 13.78
N GLN A 174 -7.53 -23.04 14.88
CA GLN A 174 -8.40 -24.13 15.31
C GLN A 174 -9.78 -23.62 15.72
N SER A 175 -9.85 -22.45 16.36
CA SER A 175 -11.14 -21.87 16.77
C SER A 175 -12.04 -21.58 15.57
N ARG A 176 -11.47 -21.15 14.46
CA ARG A 176 -12.22 -20.96 13.21
C ARG A 176 -12.65 -22.27 12.57
N LEU A 177 -11.78 -23.28 12.58
CA LEU A 177 -12.15 -24.63 12.12
C LEU A 177 -13.32 -25.18 12.93
N ASP A 178 -13.27 -25.07 14.24
CA ASP A 178 -14.32 -25.53 15.16
C ASP A 178 -15.63 -24.72 14.98
N ALA A 179 -15.53 -23.46 14.59
CA ALA A 179 -16.66 -22.60 14.26
C ALA A 179 -17.24 -22.85 12.85
N GLY A 180 -16.64 -23.74 12.07
CA GLY A 180 -17.14 -24.14 10.74
C GLY A 180 -16.71 -23.26 9.58
N TYR A 181 -15.69 -22.40 9.75
CA TYR A 181 -15.10 -21.66 8.62
C TYR A 181 -14.51 -22.62 7.62
N SER A 182 -14.59 -22.31 6.33
CA SER A 182 -13.90 -23.08 5.31
C SER A 182 -12.38 -23.00 5.51
N LEU A 183 -11.67 -24.05 5.13
CA LEU A 183 -10.23 -24.20 5.38
C LEU A 183 -9.42 -22.96 4.90
N GLU A 184 -9.82 -22.38 3.78
CA GLU A 184 -9.18 -21.21 3.20
C GLU A 184 -9.30 -19.92 4.06
N HIS A 185 -10.23 -19.87 5.01
CA HIS A 185 -10.42 -18.73 5.90
C HIS A 185 -9.79 -18.93 7.30
N THR A 186 -8.96 -19.97 7.45
CA THR A 186 -8.36 -20.35 8.74
C THR A 186 -6.85 -20.20 8.79
N GLY A 187 -6.21 -19.89 7.65
CA GLY A 187 -4.75 -19.72 7.58
C GLY A 187 -4.30 -18.51 8.39
N TYR A 188 -3.37 -18.70 9.35
CA TYR A 188 -2.78 -17.58 10.07
C TYR A 188 -1.28 -17.47 9.83
N PHE A 189 -0.76 -16.27 10.06
CA PHE A 189 0.64 -15.93 10.20
C PHE A 189 0.95 -15.61 11.66
N ASP A 190 2.00 -16.24 12.21
CA ASP A 190 2.45 -16.02 13.58
C ASP A 190 3.45 -14.86 13.65
N GLY A 191 2.92 -13.64 13.65
CA GLY A 191 3.72 -12.41 13.74
C GLY A 191 4.65 -12.34 14.96
N PRO A 192 4.23 -12.72 16.17
CA PRO A 192 5.11 -12.73 17.34
C PRO A 192 6.40 -13.53 17.19
N SER A 193 6.40 -14.57 16.36
CA SER A 193 7.60 -15.40 16.11
C SER A 193 8.48 -14.86 14.98
N LEU A 194 8.04 -13.84 14.24
CA LEU A 194 8.75 -13.28 13.08
C LEU A 194 10.18 -12.81 13.43
N PRO A 195 10.43 -12.00 14.48
CA PRO A 195 11.77 -11.46 14.73
C PRO A 195 12.82 -12.55 14.89
N ALA A 196 12.52 -13.54 15.72
CA ALA A 196 13.43 -14.68 15.97
C ALA A 196 13.63 -15.54 14.70
N THR A 197 12.58 -15.69 13.91
CA THR A 197 12.63 -16.47 12.65
C THR A 197 13.44 -15.75 11.59
N ALA A 198 13.26 -14.45 11.39
CA ALA A 198 14.03 -13.66 10.45
C ALA A 198 15.53 -13.69 10.79
N GLU A 199 15.89 -13.58 12.07
CA GLU A 199 17.27 -13.73 12.55
C GLU A 199 17.81 -15.14 12.26
N ALA A 200 17.06 -16.19 12.58
CA ALA A 200 17.47 -17.58 12.34
C ALA A 200 17.69 -17.92 10.86
N LEU A 201 16.93 -17.28 9.98
CA LEU A 201 17.06 -17.40 8.52
C LEU A 201 18.15 -16.48 7.95
N GLY A 202 18.74 -15.61 8.75
CA GLY A 202 19.75 -14.66 8.31
C GLY A 202 19.21 -13.57 7.39
N MET A 203 17.91 -13.26 7.47
CA MET A 203 17.27 -12.19 6.69
C MET A 203 17.72 -10.83 7.20
N ARG A 204 17.80 -9.86 6.29
CA ARG A 204 18.06 -8.47 6.63
C ARG A 204 16.87 -7.89 7.37
N THR A 205 17.07 -7.45 8.61
CA THR A 205 16.01 -6.81 9.42
C THR A 205 16.08 -5.29 9.41
N ASP A 206 17.27 -4.71 9.13
CA ASP A 206 17.42 -3.26 9.03
C ASP A 206 16.78 -2.74 7.74
N ILE A 207 16.03 -1.65 7.84
CA ILE A 207 15.46 -0.97 6.68
C ILE A 207 16.56 -0.36 5.81
N GLU A 208 16.37 -0.32 4.50
CA GLU A 208 17.32 0.30 3.56
C GLU A 208 17.53 1.78 3.84
N ALA A 209 18.74 2.26 3.54
CA ALA A 209 19.17 3.61 3.90
C ALA A 209 18.29 4.71 3.27
N ASP A 210 17.82 4.48 2.05
CA ASP A 210 16.93 5.38 1.29
C ASP A 210 15.46 5.26 1.68
N LYS A 211 15.11 4.31 2.57
CA LYS A 211 13.77 4.09 3.11
C LYS A 211 13.63 4.47 4.60
N LYS A 212 14.67 5.05 5.20
CA LYS A 212 14.69 5.41 6.63
C LYS A 212 13.84 6.61 7.00
N ASP A 213 13.46 7.43 6.02
CA ASP A 213 12.62 8.58 6.22
C ASP A 213 11.14 8.17 6.33
N ALA A 214 10.29 9.09 6.81
CA ALA A 214 8.85 8.89 6.84
C ALA A 214 8.31 8.47 5.47
N ALA A 215 7.34 7.54 5.44
CA ALA A 215 6.76 7.06 4.18
C ALA A 215 5.99 8.17 3.43
N PHE A 216 5.53 9.18 4.15
CA PHE A 216 4.75 10.32 3.64
C PHE A 216 5.24 11.62 4.27
N LEU A 217 4.88 12.76 3.68
CA LEU A 217 5.08 14.07 4.29
C LEU A 217 4.01 14.28 5.39
N PHE A 218 4.37 13.97 6.63
CA PHE A 218 3.44 14.14 7.76
C PHE A 218 3.37 15.60 8.24
N ALA A 219 2.19 15.97 8.72
CA ALA A 219 1.96 17.20 9.47
C ALA A 219 2.83 17.24 10.75
N GLY A 220 3.07 18.42 11.29
CA GLY A 220 3.73 18.59 12.59
C GLY A 220 2.96 17.84 13.70
N VAL A 221 3.65 17.53 14.81
CA VAL A 221 3.05 16.71 15.91
C VAL A 221 1.74 17.32 16.42
N ASP A 222 1.67 18.64 16.53
CA ASP A 222 0.48 19.37 17.00
C ASP A 222 -0.36 19.97 15.86
N GLU A 223 0.03 19.70 14.60
CA GLU A 223 -0.67 20.22 13.43
C GLU A 223 -1.78 19.26 13.00
N LYS A 224 -2.96 19.82 12.70
CA LYS A 224 -4.07 19.09 12.08
C LYS A 224 -4.38 19.68 10.71
N VAL A 225 -4.22 18.87 9.68
CA VAL A 225 -4.59 19.24 8.31
C VAL A 225 -6.04 18.83 8.07
N LYS A 226 -6.86 19.78 7.61
CA LYS A 226 -8.18 19.49 7.03
C LYS A 226 -8.10 19.81 5.54
N PRO A 227 -8.23 18.83 4.64
CA PRO A 227 -8.34 19.10 3.21
C PRO A 227 -9.51 20.06 2.93
N ALA A 228 -9.27 21.07 2.09
CA ALA A 228 -10.12 22.26 2.06
C ALA A 228 -11.05 22.37 0.85
N GLU A 229 -11.02 21.42 -0.10
CA GLU A 229 -11.83 21.52 -1.31
C GLU A 229 -13.33 21.33 -1.00
N LYS A 230 -13.63 20.38 -0.11
CA LYS A 230 -15.00 20.03 0.28
C LYS A 230 -15.03 19.39 1.66
N ASP A 231 -16.10 19.62 2.43
CA ASP A 231 -16.40 18.79 3.60
C ASP A 231 -16.75 17.37 3.14
N CYS A 232 -16.25 16.37 3.87
CA CYS A 232 -16.51 14.96 3.58
C CYS A 232 -16.61 14.17 4.87
N LYS A 233 -17.84 13.80 5.25
CA LYS A 233 -18.09 12.98 6.44
C LYS A 233 -18.31 11.51 6.10
N THR A 234 -18.61 11.19 4.85
CA THR A 234 -18.83 9.81 4.42
C THR A 234 -18.19 9.59 3.05
N VAL A 235 -17.41 8.52 2.96
CA VAL A 235 -16.84 8.00 1.72
C VAL A 235 -17.45 6.63 1.46
N ASN A 236 -18.06 6.44 0.30
CA ASN A 236 -18.52 5.12 -0.15
C ASN A 236 -17.72 4.72 -1.37
N ILE A 237 -17.17 3.53 -1.36
CA ILE A 237 -16.33 2.97 -2.43
C ILE A 237 -16.98 1.66 -2.88
N ASP A 238 -17.28 1.57 -4.16
CA ASP A 238 -17.81 0.36 -4.80
C ASP A 238 -16.68 -0.38 -5.52
N PHE A 239 -16.37 -1.58 -5.06
CA PHE A 239 -15.37 -2.47 -5.67
C PHE A 239 -15.99 -3.52 -6.60
N GLY A 240 -17.32 -3.52 -6.75
CA GLY A 240 -18.09 -4.51 -7.49
C GLY A 240 -18.81 -5.48 -6.56
N GLN A 241 -18.14 -6.48 -6.01
CA GLN A 241 -18.76 -7.40 -5.03
C GLN A 241 -18.63 -6.94 -3.57
N ALA A 242 -17.72 -6.03 -3.28
CA ALA A 242 -17.56 -5.45 -1.96
C ALA A 242 -17.79 -3.94 -2.01
N THR A 243 -18.42 -3.38 -0.98
CA THR A 243 -18.53 -1.95 -0.75
C THR A 243 -17.86 -1.57 0.55
N ALA A 244 -17.01 -0.53 0.53
CA ALA A 244 -16.47 0.05 1.74
C ALA A 244 -17.16 1.38 2.03
N THR A 245 -17.62 1.58 3.26
CA THR A 245 -18.10 2.88 3.74
C THR A 245 -17.23 3.33 4.90
N LEU A 246 -16.73 4.56 4.83
CA LEU A 246 -15.94 5.17 5.90
C LEU A 246 -16.68 6.42 6.36
N THR A 247 -17.03 6.46 7.65
CA THR A 247 -17.79 7.55 8.25
C THR A 247 -16.97 8.26 9.31
N TYR A 248 -16.85 9.57 9.18
CA TYR A 248 -16.10 10.41 10.10
C TYR A 248 -16.74 10.47 11.47
N ASP A 249 -15.98 10.08 12.48
CA ASP A 249 -16.31 10.26 13.90
C ASP A 249 -15.58 11.50 14.44
N GLU A 250 -16.34 12.54 14.75
CA GLU A 250 -15.80 13.80 15.27
C GLU A 250 -15.15 13.64 16.66
N ALA A 251 -15.56 12.64 17.43
CA ALA A 251 -15.05 12.42 18.78
C ALA A 251 -13.63 11.88 18.77
N THR A 252 -13.32 11.00 17.82
CA THR A 252 -11.98 10.39 17.66
C THR A 252 -11.14 11.10 16.60
N GLY A 253 -11.78 11.82 15.68
CA GLY A 253 -11.11 12.43 14.53
C GLY A 253 -10.73 11.41 13.45
N THR A 254 -11.36 10.24 13.43
CA THR A 254 -11.08 9.14 12.51
C THR A 254 -12.28 8.75 11.66
N TYR A 255 -12.04 8.01 10.61
CA TYR A 255 -13.06 7.42 9.75
C TYR A 255 -13.26 5.94 10.13
N LEU A 256 -14.46 5.61 10.57
CA LEU A 256 -14.86 4.26 10.96
C LEU A 256 -15.27 3.46 9.73
N LYS A 257 -14.62 2.31 9.52
CA LYS A 257 -14.82 1.49 8.32
C LYS A 257 -15.99 0.50 8.48
N GLN A 258 -16.78 0.40 7.43
CA GLN A 258 -17.77 -0.65 7.23
C GLN A 258 -17.46 -1.41 5.94
N ILE A 259 -17.87 -2.67 5.88
CA ILE A 259 -17.91 -3.50 4.70
C ILE A 259 -19.35 -3.96 4.46
N ASN A 260 -19.89 -3.80 3.26
CA ASN A 260 -21.26 -4.20 2.89
C ASN A 260 -22.33 -3.72 3.90
N GLY A 261 -22.15 -2.50 4.45
CA GLY A 261 -23.06 -1.90 5.43
C GLY A 261 -22.90 -2.39 6.88
N HIS A 262 -21.95 -3.28 7.16
CA HIS A 262 -21.65 -3.77 8.51
C HIS A 262 -20.33 -3.21 9.03
N ALA A 263 -20.25 -2.90 10.34
CA ALA A 263 -19.00 -2.48 10.95
C ALA A 263 -17.91 -3.54 10.71
N GLN A 264 -16.78 -3.13 10.12
CA GLN A 264 -15.63 -4.02 9.97
C GLN A 264 -14.79 -3.96 11.22
N VAL A 265 -14.72 -5.06 11.95
CA VAL A 265 -14.06 -5.13 13.27
C VAL A 265 -12.86 -6.08 13.23
N ASP A 266 -11.88 -5.85 14.08
CA ASP A 266 -10.87 -6.85 14.41
C ASP A 266 -11.47 -7.88 15.36
N GLY A 267 -11.38 -9.15 15.00
CA GLY A 267 -11.98 -10.23 15.80
C GLY A 267 -11.26 -10.52 17.12
N ASN A 268 -10.03 -10.02 17.33
CA ASN A 268 -9.32 -10.16 18.61
C ASN A 268 -9.80 -9.13 19.64
N THR A 269 -10.04 -7.89 19.19
CA THR A 269 -10.39 -6.77 20.07
C THR A 269 -11.88 -6.42 20.02
N ASN A 270 -12.56 -6.82 18.95
CA ASN A 270 -13.93 -6.42 18.61
C ASN A 270 -14.06 -4.89 18.40
N GLU A 271 -12.96 -4.19 18.16
CA GLU A 271 -12.94 -2.77 17.82
C GLU A 271 -13.12 -2.58 16.33
N GLN A 272 -13.89 -1.56 15.95
CA GLN A 272 -14.08 -1.22 14.55
C GLN A 272 -12.82 -0.58 13.96
N LEU A 273 -12.46 -0.95 12.73
CA LEU A 273 -11.35 -0.36 12.02
C LEU A 273 -11.56 1.14 11.84
N ALA A 274 -10.55 1.92 12.22
CA ALA A 274 -10.59 3.36 12.24
C ALA A 274 -9.30 3.96 11.66
N PHE A 275 -9.43 4.97 10.78
CA PHE A 275 -8.32 5.57 10.05
C PHE A 275 -8.35 7.08 10.14
N THR A 276 -7.19 7.68 10.37
CA THR A 276 -7.01 9.14 10.34
C THR A 276 -7.02 9.66 8.91
N ASN A 277 -6.40 8.90 8.00
CA ASN A 277 -6.25 9.23 6.60
C ASN A 277 -6.98 8.19 5.73
N VAL A 278 -7.73 8.68 4.76
CA VAL A 278 -8.40 7.87 3.76
C VAL A 278 -7.96 8.35 2.38
N PHE A 279 -7.48 7.43 1.56
CA PHE A 279 -7.15 7.67 0.16
C PHE A 279 -8.03 6.82 -0.73
N VAL A 280 -8.54 7.42 -1.79
CA VAL A 280 -9.19 6.72 -2.89
C VAL A 280 -8.37 7.01 -4.14
N LEU A 281 -7.65 6.02 -4.63
CA LEU A 281 -6.76 6.12 -5.78
C LEU A 281 -7.46 5.47 -6.97
N GLU A 282 -7.84 6.28 -7.93
CA GLU A 282 -8.50 5.80 -9.14
C GLU A 282 -7.45 5.39 -10.18
N THR A 283 -7.60 4.19 -10.74
CA THR A 283 -6.68 3.69 -11.75
C THR A 283 -7.37 2.79 -12.77
N ASP A 284 -6.63 2.37 -13.79
CA ASP A 284 -7.08 1.39 -14.76
C ASP A 284 -6.90 -0.02 -14.19
N ILE A 285 -8.01 -0.75 -14.14
CA ILE A 285 -8.07 -2.13 -13.68
C ILE A 285 -8.79 -2.94 -14.75
N SER A 286 -8.15 -4.00 -15.23
CA SER A 286 -8.73 -4.90 -16.24
C SER A 286 -8.65 -6.36 -15.80
N VAL A 287 -9.41 -7.22 -16.48
CA VAL A 287 -9.33 -8.67 -16.28
C VAL A 287 -8.19 -9.20 -17.13
N ARG A 288 -7.25 -9.92 -16.51
CA ARG A 288 -6.05 -10.46 -17.16
C ARG A 288 -6.28 -11.81 -17.82
N ASP A 289 -7.08 -12.67 -17.21
CA ASP A 289 -7.24 -14.05 -17.63
C ASP A 289 -8.65 -14.62 -17.39
N GLU A 290 -8.88 -15.88 -17.84
CA GLU A 290 -10.17 -16.55 -17.72
C GLU A 290 -10.59 -16.86 -16.25
N VAL A 291 -9.66 -16.88 -15.32
CA VAL A 291 -9.93 -17.03 -13.87
C VAL A 291 -10.47 -15.74 -13.28
N GLY A 292 -10.20 -14.61 -13.97
CA GLY A 292 -10.63 -13.28 -13.55
C GLY A 292 -9.61 -12.51 -12.73
N HIS A 293 -8.33 -12.95 -12.72
CA HIS A 293 -7.27 -12.17 -12.13
C HIS A 293 -7.19 -10.79 -12.76
N LYS A 294 -6.81 -9.79 -11.97
CA LYS A 294 -6.77 -8.40 -12.41
C LYS A 294 -5.34 -7.99 -12.80
N ASP A 295 -5.26 -7.17 -13.84
CA ASP A 295 -4.17 -6.23 -14.04
C ASP A 295 -4.58 -4.90 -13.42
N VAL A 296 -3.76 -4.40 -12.52
CA VAL A 296 -3.97 -3.12 -11.82
C VAL A 296 -2.82 -2.21 -12.20
N ASP A 297 -3.13 -1.04 -12.71
CA ASP A 297 -2.11 -0.01 -12.95
C ASP A 297 -1.73 0.63 -11.60
N TRP A 298 -0.68 0.07 -10.98
CA TRP A 298 -0.28 0.36 -9.61
C TRP A 298 0.72 1.51 -9.48
N ASP A 299 1.23 2.04 -10.57
CA ASP A 299 2.25 3.10 -10.56
C ASP A 299 1.69 4.52 -10.71
N GLY A 300 0.40 4.67 -10.97
CA GLY A 300 -0.26 5.96 -11.07
C GLY A 300 0.15 6.77 -12.28
N ARG A 301 0.43 6.12 -13.40
CA ARG A 301 0.84 6.74 -14.65
C ARG A 301 -0.13 7.81 -15.15
N ASP A 302 0.41 8.72 -15.99
CA ASP A 302 -0.36 9.75 -16.72
C ASP A 302 -1.18 10.70 -15.81
N GLY A 303 -0.68 10.97 -14.59
CA GLY A 303 -1.33 11.88 -13.66
C GLY A 303 -2.61 11.29 -13.08
N ALA A 304 -2.55 10.04 -12.66
CA ALA A 304 -3.65 9.35 -12.04
C ALA A 304 -4.28 10.19 -10.92
N ILE A 305 -5.60 10.24 -10.95
CA ILE A 305 -6.38 11.03 -9.98
C ILE A 305 -6.66 10.18 -8.75
N GLY A 306 -6.61 10.83 -7.60
CA GLY A 306 -7.07 10.29 -6.34
C GLY A 306 -7.74 11.35 -5.49
N TYR A 307 -8.15 10.93 -4.32
CA TYR A 307 -8.76 11.80 -3.31
C TYR A 307 -8.12 11.51 -1.96
N TYR A 308 -7.76 12.58 -1.27
CA TYR A 308 -7.32 12.54 0.12
C TYR A 308 -8.41 13.06 1.02
N ILE A 309 -8.77 12.28 2.02
CA ILE A 309 -9.85 12.57 2.96
C ILE A 309 -9.30 12.42 4.37
N SER A 310 -9.45 13.45 5.19
CA SER A 310 -9.02 13.44 6.59
C SER A 310 -9.71 14.55 7.36
N ASN A 311 -9.88 14.38 8.66
CA ASN A 311 -10.41 15.41 9.57
C ASN A 311 -11.72 16.07 9.07
N GLY A 312 -12.61 15.28 8.46
CA GLY A 312 -13.90 15.71 7.94
C GLY A 312 -13.85 16.54 6.66
N GLY A 313 -12.70 16.62 5.99
CA GLY A 313 -12.53 17.30 4.70
C GLY A 313 -11.97 16.39 3.62
N MET A 314 -12.08 16.79 2.37
CA MET A 314 -11.48 16.11 1.23
C MET A 314 -10.85 17.10 0.24
N GLN A 315 -9.91 16.59 -0.54
CA GLN A 315 -9.37 17.26 -1.73
C GLN A 315 -8.96 16.26 -2.79
N LYS A 316 -8.98 16.70 -4.03
CA LYS A 316 -8.42 15.97 -5.15
C LYS A 316 -6.91 15.99 -5.10
N ILE A 317 -6.29 14.88 -5.50
CA ILE A 317 -4.83 14.69 -5.54
C ILE A 317 -4.43 14.01 -6.83
N THR A 318 -3.14 14.06 -7.13
CA THR A 318 -2.48 13.11 -8.04
C THR A 318 -1.56 12.20 -7.22
N TRP A 319 -1.29 11.00 -7.76
CA TRP A 319 -0.43 10.03 -7.10
C TRP A 319 0.41 9.28 -8.12
N GLU A 320 1.59 8.84 -7.71
CA GLU A 320 2.50 8.08 -8.56
C GLU A 320 3.48 7.22 -7.77
N LYS A 321 3.96 6.17 -8.42
CA LYS A 321 5.26 5.54 -8.19
C LYS A 321 6.09 5.72 -9.46
N LEU A 322 7.43 5.61 -9.39
CA LEU A 322 8.25 5.66 -10.60
C LEU A 322 7.89 4.48 -11.51
N GLU A 323 7.66 4.77 -12.78
CA GLU A 323 7.31 3.78 -13.78
C GLU A 323 8.30 2.61 -13.81
N ASN A 324 7.78 1.39 -13.80
CA ASN A 324 8.55 0.14 -13.77
C ASN A 324 9.62 0.09 -12.66
N ASN A 325 9.33 0.72 -11.52
CA ASN A 325 10.20 0.68 -10.35
C ASN A 325 9.38 0.34 -9.09
N GLU A 326 9.29 -0.93 -8.78
CA GLU A 326 8.59 -1.48 -7.64
C GLU A 326 9.19 -0.97 -6.31
N GLN A 327 10.50 -0.72 -6.26
CA GLN A 327 11.18 -0.23 -5.06
C GLN A 327 10.96 1.27 -4.82
N SER A 328 10.42 2.01 -5.78
CA SER A 328 10.09 3.42 -5.56
C SER A 328 8.97 3.57 -4.54
N ARG A 329 9.00 4.64 -3.75
CA ARG A 329 7.89 4.99 -2.86
C ARG A 329 6.70 5.54 -3.65
N MET A 330 5.51 5.36 -3.07
CA MET A 330 4.31 6.04 -3.55
C MET A 330 4.32 7.49 -3.06
N HIS A 331 4.06 8.42 -3.95
CA HIS A 331 3.99 9.85 -3.68
C HIS A 331 2.60 10.38 -3.96
N PHE A 332 2.18 11.34 -3.14
CA PHE A 332 0.91 12.05 -3.30
C PHE A 332 1.18 13.54 -3.47
N TYR A 333 0.45 14.18 -4.37
CA TYR A 333 0.58 15.61 -4.66
C TYR A 333 -0.79 16.29 -4.65
N ASP A 334 -0.83 17.55 -4.25
CA ASP A 334 -1.99 18.40 -4.50
C ASP A 334 -2.13 18.71 -6.00
N MET A 335 -3.24 19.30 -6.40
CA MET A 335 -3.50 19.64 -7.81
C MET A 335 -2.58 20.73 -8.36
N ASN A 336 -1.69 21.31 -7.56
CA ASN A 336 -0.66 22.26 -7.97
C ASN A 336 0.72 21.58 -8.12
N GLY A 337 0.82 20.28 -7.83
CA GLY A 337 2.05 19.50 -7.89
C GLY A 337 2.94 19.64 -6.63
N ASN A 338 2.44 20.18 -5.55
CA ASN A 338 3.16 20.17 -4.27
C ASN A 338 2.93 18.83 -3.58
N GLU A 339 3.97 18.31 -2.94
CA GLU A 339 3.84 17.11 -2.12
C GLU A 339 2.75 17.28 -1.05
N LEU A 340 1.89 16.28 -0.94
CA LEU A 340 0.74 16.31 -0.05
C LEU A 340 1.15 16.12 1.40
N LYS A 341 0.87 17.10 2.24
CA LYS A 341 1.00 16.96 3.69
C LYS A 341 -0.23 16.22 4.25
N ILE A 342 0.01 15.09 4.97
CA ILE A 342 -1.05 14.27 5.56
C ILE A 342 -1.01 14.28 7.09
N ASN A 343 -2.12 13.96 7.74
CA ASN A 343 -2.18 13.86 9.20
C ASN A 343 -1.41 12.63 9.71
N ARG A 344 -0.85 12.74 10.90
CA ARG A 344 -0.25 11.60 11.62
C ARG A 344 -1.35 10.64 12.05
N GLY A 345 -1.14 9.35 11.86
CA GLY A 345 -2.07 8.28 12.19
C GLY A 345 -2.23 7.24 11.10
N LYS A 346 -3.08 6.24 11.36
CA LYS A 346 -3.34 5.13 10.46
C LYS A 346 -3.96 5.59 9.14
N SER A 347 -3.60 4.90 8.06
CA SER A 347 -4.07 5.20 6.70
C SER A 347 -4.81 4.02 6.08
N TYR A 348 -5.93 4.31 5.43
CA TYR A 348 -6.63 3.39 4.55
C TYR A 348 -6.48 3.88 3.10
N ILE A 349 -5.99 3.02 2.22
CA ILE A 349 -5.69 3.33 0.83
C ILE A 349 -6.47 2.36 -0.06
N ALA A 350 -7.56 2.84 -0.66
CA ALA A 350 -8.31 2.11 -1.67
C ALA A 350 -7.70 2.38 -3.05
N VAL A 351 -7.27 1.35 -3.76
CA VAL A 351 -6.95 1.43 -5.19
C VAL A 351 -8.13 0.84 -5.94
N ASN A 352 -8.81 1.64 -6.74
CA ASN A 352 -10.11 1.27 -7.28
C ASN A 352 -10.33 1.74 -8.72
N TYR A 353 -11.37 1.23 -9.31
CA TYR A 353 -11.89 1.65 -10.61
C TYR A 353 -12.25 3.13 -10.62
N LYS A 354 -12.06 3.78 -11.76
CA LYS A 354 -12.43 5.20 -11.95
C LYS A 354 -13.92 5.42 -11.74
N ASN A 355 -14.27 6.49 -11.03
CA ASN A 355 -15.64 6.93 -10.75
C ASN A 355 -16.51 5.95 -9.95
N GLN A 356 -15.92 5.10 -9.14
CA GLN A 356 -16.63 4.15 -8.27
C GLN A 356 -16.65 4.60 -6.79
N ALA A 357 -16.33 5.84 -6.50
CA ALA A 357 -16.42 6.41 -5.16
C ALA A 357 -17.37 7.61 -5.10
N THR A 358 -18.05 7.77 -3.98
CA THR A 358 -18.89 8.93 -3.68
C THR A 358 -18.49 9.55 -2.35
N PHE A 359 -18.59 10.88 -2.25
CA PHE A 359 -18.11 11.67 -1.14
C PHE A 359 -19.23 12.60 -0.64
N GLN A 360 -19.58 12.53 0.67
CA GLN A 360 -20.67 13.25 1.29
C GLN A 360 -20.26 13.98 2.57
#